data_33c9aa0823b03c55f2d2202b88d43bf7
#
_entry.id   33c9aa0823b03c55f2d2202b88d43bf7
#
_cell.length_a   1.000
_cell.length_b   1.000
_cell.length_c   1.000
_cell.angle_alpha   90.00
_cell.angle_beta   90.00
_cell.angle_gamma   90.00
#
_symmetry.space_group_name_H-M   'P 1'
#
loop_
_entity.id
_entity.type
_entity.pdbx_description
1 polymer ?
#
loop_
_entity_poly.entity_id
_entity_poly.type
_entity_poly.pdbx_seq_one_letter_code
_entity_poly.pdbx_strand_id
1 'polypeptide(L)'
;MPHRTAHIRLSAMVAAAIASLALIALVAAAPTYAKTAHASGKTVHVIEHAITDTEVPGVGGKDVKGNILTFNNPVFDTANRKQVGHDEGFCTRLQVKLGIWECLWTTFLKGGQITVQGPFYDTRNSVLSITGGTGAYRHARGEMVLKSRNGGKEYDFIFKLS
;
A
#
# COMPACT_ATOMS: atom_id res chain seq x y z
N MET A 1 -33.17 51.71 -76.06
CA MET A 1 -32.01 51.08 -76.65
C MET A 1 -31.79 49.81 -75.84
N PRO A 2 -31.68 48.65 -76.48
CA PRO A 2 -32.34 47.46 -75.99
C PRO A 2 -31.53 46.68 -74.95
N HIS A 3 -32.31 46.20 -74.00
CA HIS A 3 -31.91 45.29 -72.96
C HIS A 3 -31.61 43.87 -73.54
N ARG A 4 -30.50 43.32 -73.24
CA ARG A 4 -30.25 41.88 -73.45
C ARG A 4 -30.42 41.13 -72.19
N THR A 5 -31.52 40.46 -72.02
CA THR A 5 -31.80 39.47 -71.02
C THR A 5 -30.99 38.21 -71.35
N ALA A 6 -30.05 37.89 -70.49
CA ALA A 6 -29.35 36.66 -70.56
C ALA A 6 -30.11 35.56 -69.77
N HIS A 7 -30.66 34.63 -70.53
CA HIS A 7 -31.28 33.45 -69.98
C HIS A 7 -30.17 32.47 -69.42
N ILE A 8 -30.07 32.45 -68.13
CA ILE A 8 -29.25 31.45 -67.47
C ILE A 8 -30.04 30.18 -67.44
N ARG A 9 -29.62 29.21 -68.24
CA ARG A 9 -30.16 27.87 -68.20
C ARG A 9 -29.69 27.21 -66.91
N LEU A 10 -30.63 26.94 -66.04
CA LEU A 10 -30.40 26.17 -64.83
C LEU A 10 -30.23 24.68 -65.23
N SER A 11 -29.01 24.26 -65.39
CA SER A 11 -28.72 22.84 -65.54
C SER A 11 -28.82 22.20 -64.18
N ALA A 12 -29.88 21.44 -64.00
CA ALA A 12 -30.05 20.60 -62.82
C ALA A 12 -28.95 19.50 -62.82
N MET A 13 -27.86 19.78 -62.15
CA MET A 13 -26.94 18.71 -61.80
C MET A 13 -27.51 17.99 -60.58
N VAL A 14 -28.02 16.80 -60.84
CA VAL A 14 -28.35 15.83 -59.80
C VAL A 14 -27.02 15.43 -59.21
N ALA A 15 -26.59 16.10 -58.19
CA ALA A 15 -25.51 15.64 -57.35
C ALA A 15 -26.03 14.46 -56.52
N ALA A 16 -25.70 13.24 -56.95
CA ALA A 16 -25.87 12.05 -56.14
C ALA A 16 -24.99 12.21 -54.92
N ALA A 17 -25.57 12.68 -53.83
CA ALA A 17 -24.90 12.64 -52.52
C ALA A 17 -24.80 11.20 -52.11
N ILE A 18 -23.64 10.60 -52.35
CA ILE A 18 -23.26 9.35 -51.75
C ILE A 18 -23.00 9.66 -50.28
N ALA A 19 -24.04 9.54 -49.47
CA ALA A 19 -23.89 9.55 -48.02
C ALA A 19 -23.13 8.28 -47.61
N SER A 20 -21.82 8.41 -47.58
CA SER A 20 -20.96 7.40 -46.92
C SER A 20 -21.26 7.48 -45.44
N LEU A 21 -22.18 6.65 -44.96
CA LEU A 21 -22.31 6.34 -43.54
C LEU A 21 -21.04 5.66 -43.10
N ALA A 22 -20.05 6.44 -42.67
CA ALA A 22 -18.97 5.93 -41.87
C ALA A 22 -19.58 5.55 -40.52
N LEU A 23 -19.98 4.29 -40.38
CA LEU A 23 -20.33 3.70 -39.11
C LEU A 23 -19.04 3.66 -38.29
N ILE A 24 -18.77 4.72 -37.54
CA ILE A 24 -17.74 4.70 -36.50
C ILE A 24 -18.29 3.78 -35.42
N ALA A 25 -17.91 2.51 -35.50
CA ALA A 25 -18.08 1.59 -34.40
C ALA A 25 -17.21 2.11 -33.25
N LEU A 26 -17.82 2.88 -32.36
CA LEU A 26 -17.23 3.22 -31.09
C LEU A 26 -17.14 1.92 -30.31
N VAL A 27 -16.03 1.19 -30.49
CA VAL A 27 -15.69 0.07 -29.60
C VAL A 27 -15.44 0.69 -28.25
N ALA A 28 -16.48 0.73 -27.43
CA ALA A 28 -16.33 1.00 -26.01
C ALA A 28 -15.41 -0.10 -25.46
N ALA A 29 -14.12 0.19 -25.40
CA ALA A 29 -13.18 -0.64 -24.66
C ALA A 29 -13.64 -0.60 -23.20
N ALA A 30 -14.42 -1.58 -22.80
CA ALA A 30 -14.71 -1.78 -21.39
C ALA A 30 -13.34 -1.84 -20.69
N PRO A 31 -13.16 -1.10 -19.58
CA PRO A 31 -11.94 -1.21 -18.82
C PRO A 31 -11.82 -2.68 -18.39
N THR A 32 -10.91 -3.40 -19.03
CA THR A 32 -10.52 -4.72 -18.55
C THR A 32 -9.81 -4.44 -17.24
N TYR A 33 -10.55 -4.55 -16.14
CA TYR A 33 -9.92 -4.69 -14.84
C TYR A 33 -9.05 -5.93 -14.97
N ALA A 34 -7.75 -5.71 -15.14
CA ALA A 34 -6.79 -6.78 -15.10
C ALA A 34 -7.02 -7.47 -13.76
N LYS A 35 -7.56 -8.68 -13.81
CA LYS A 35 -7.65 -9.56 -12.65
C LYS A 35 -6.21 -9.74 -12.23
N THR A 36 -5.79 -8.97 -11.21
CA THR A 36 -4.46 -9.10 -10.63
C THR A 36 -4.36 -10.55 -10.22
N ALA A 37 -3.61 -11.33 -11.00
CA ALA A 37 -3.19 -12.65 -10.57
C ALA A 37 -2.46 -12.38 -9.26
N HIS A 38 -3.05 -12.82 -8.13
CA HIS A 38 -2.31 -12.89 -6.89
C HIS A 38 -1.13 -13.80 -7.18
N ALA A 39 0.01 -13.21 -7.46
CA ALA A 39 1.26 -13.95 -7.47
C ALA A 39 1.28 -14.69 -6.13
N SER A 40 1.59 -15.98 -6.13
CA SER A 40 1.66 -16.78 -4.91
C SER A 40 2.70 -16.10 -4.02
N GLY A 41 2.19 -15.32 -3.05
CA GLY A 41 2.98 -14.37 -2.30
C GLY A 41 3.97 -15.10 -1.41
N LYS A 42 5.21 -14.64 -1.43
CA LYS A 42 6.25 -15.13 -0.52
C LYS A 42 5.91 -14.65 0.89
N THR A 43 5.86 -15.56 1.85
CA THR A 43 5.76 -15.21 3.27
C THR A 43 7.14 -15.15 3.90
N VAL A 44 7.42 -14.06 4.61
CA VAL A 44 8.57 -13.94 5.51
C VAL A 44 8.03 -13.86 6.92
N HIS A 45 8.49 -14.73 7.82
CA HIS A 45 8.03 -14.78 9.19
C HIS A 45 9.25 -14.72 10.13
N VAL A 46 9.26 -13.72 11.01
CA VAL A 46 10.26 -13.54 12.06
C VAL A 46 9.57 -13.22 13.38
N ILE A 47 10.29 -13.36 14.47
CA ILE A 47 9.80 -13.07 15.82
C ILE A 47 10.66 -11.95 16.40
N GLU A 48 10.03 -10.83 16.70
CA GLU A 48 10.65 -9.73 17.40
C GLU A 48 10.71 -10.00 18.91
N HIS A 49 11.79 -9.56 19.56
CA HIS A 49 11.86 -9.45 21.01
C HIS A 49 11.88 -7.97 21.42
N ALA A 50 10.77 -7.50 22.00
CA ALA A 50 10.57 -6.12 22.41
C ALA A 50 11.38 -5.77 23.68
N ILE A 51 12.68 -5.52 23.51
CA ILE A 51 13.61 -5.31 24.61
C ILE A 51 14.14 -3.89 24.74
N THR A 52 13.99 -3.06 23.70
CA THR A 52 14.47 -1.68 23.67
C THR A 52 13.35 -0.64 23.67
N ASP A 53 12.12 -1.10 23.73
CA ASP A 53 10.93 -0.26 23.67
C ASP A 53 11.01 0.86 24.70
N THR A 54 10.99 2.12 24.21
CA THR A 54 11.06 3.30 25.04
C THR A 54 9.94 4.26 24.69
N GLU A 55 9.07 4.52 25.65
CA GLU A 55 8.00 5.49 25.47
C GLU A 55 8.45 6.87 25.95
N VAL A 56 8.37 7.84 25.04
CA VAL A 56 8.56 9.27 25.35
C VAL A 56 7.18 9.86 25.58
N PRO A 57 6.85 10.27 26.81
CA PRO A 57 5.54 10.79 27.12
C PRO A 57 5.30 12.14 26.43
N GLY A 58 4.09 12.31 25.92
CA GLY A 58 3.60 13.60 25.45
C GLY A 58 3.28 14.58 26.60
N VAL A 59 2.74 15.74 26.22
CA VAL A 59 2.32 16.75 27.23
C VAL A 59 1.21 16.18 28.10
N GLY A 60 1.43 16.15 29.40
CA GLY A 60 0.41 15.84 30.40
C GLY A 60 0.52 14.47 31.07
N GLY A 61 1.53 13.62 30.79
CA GLY A 61 1.76 12.45 31.62
C GLY A 61 2.06 11.10 30.96
N LYS A 62 1.76 10.02 31.69
CA LYS A 62 2.30 8.69 31.39
C LYS A 62 1.78 8.06 30.09
N ASP A 63 0.50 7.96 29.91
CA ASP A 63 -0.11 7.41 28.67
C ASP A 63 -1.13 8.41 28.15
N VAL A 64 -0.71 9.25 27.23
CA VAL A 64 -1.52 10.31 26.62
C VAL A 64 -1.41 10.25 25.10
N LYS A 65 -2.39 10.83 24.44
CA LYS A 65 -2.34 11.04 23.00
C LYS A 65 -1.10 11.86 22.63
N GLY A 66 -0.33 11.38 21.65
CA GLY A 66 0.90 12.02 21.19
C GLY A 66 2.17 11.45 21.80
N ASN A 67 2.10 10.49 22.75
CA ASN A 67 3.29 9.75 23.17
C ASN A 67 3.96 9.09 21.97
N ILE A 68 5.27 9.04 22.00
CA ILE A 68 6.08 8.36 20.99
C ILE A 68 6.71 7.12 21.62
N LEU A 69 6.45 5.95 21.05
CA LEU A 69 7.19 4.73 21.32
C LEU A 69 8.30 4.62 20.28
N THR A 70 9.54 4.44 20.71
CA THR A 70 10.69 4.18 19.84
C THR A 70 11.30 2.84 20.18
N PHE A 71 11.84 2.14 19.19
CA PHE A 71 12.45 0.84 19.38
C PHE A 71 13.52 0.53 18.34
N ASN A 72 14.44 -0.37 18.72
CA ASN A 72 15.41 -1.04 17.86
C ASN A 72 15.62 -2.45 18.42
N ASN A 73 14.81 -3.38 17.96
CA ASN A 73 14.67 -4.70 18.57
C ASN A 73 15.28 -5.80 17.69
N PRO A 74 15.87 -6.87 18.29
CA PRO A 74 16.32 -8.02 17.53
C PRO A 74 15.12 -8.84 17.02
N VAL A 75 15.24 -9.36 15.77
CA VAL A 75 14.28 -10.32 15.23
C VAL A 75 14.93 -11.67 15.03
N PHE A 76 14.18 -12.72 15.36
CA PHE A 76 14.62 -14.12 15.40
C PHE A 76 13.91 -14.93 14.31
N ASP A 77 14.45 -16.11 14.02
CA ASP A 77 13.80 -17.10 13.15
C ASP A 77 12.47 -17.61 13.74
N THR A 78 11.69 -18.32 12.93
CA THR A 78 10.39 -18.88 13.37
C THR A 78 10.50 -19.90 14.49
N ALA A 79 11.67 -20.48 14.72
CA ALA A 79 11.95 -21.35 15.85
C ALA A 79 12.31 -20.57 17.12
N ASN A 80 12.38 -19.24 17.04
CA ASN A 80 12.76 -18.32 18.13
C ASN A 80 14.12 -18.64 18.77
N ARG A 81 15.09 -19.04 17.95
CA ARG A 81 16.40 -19.50 18.46
C ARG A 81 17.59 -18.72 17.92
N LYS A 82 17.51 -18.25 16.69
CA LYS A 82 18.60 -17.55 16.02
C LYS A 82 18.18 -16.16 15.62
N GLN A 83 18.92 -15.16 16.05
CA GLN A 83 18.75 -13.80 15.55
C GLN A 83 19.06 -13.76 14.05
N VAL A 84 18.13 -13.25 13.27
CA VAL A 84 18.21 -13.16 11.79
C VAL A 84 18.20 -11.73 11.28
N GLY A 85 18.04 -10.77 12.19
CA GLY A 85 18.01 -9.35 11.87
C GLY A 85 17.66 -8.50 13.09
N HIS A 86 17.17 -7.32 12.80
CA HIS A 86 16.60 -6.39 13.78
C HIS A 86 15.53 -5.55 13.10
N ASP A 87 14.76 -4.84 13.87
CA ASP A 87 13.89 -3.77 13.38
C ASP A 87 14.17 -2.48 14.11
N GLU A 88 13.75 -1.38 13.52
CA GLU A 88 13.82 -0.06 14.13
C GLU A 88 12.68 0.82 13.63
N GLY A 89 12.13 1.60 14.53
CA GLY A 89 11.02 2.47 14.20
C GLY A 89 10.41 3.20 15.37
N PHE A 90 9.22 3.69 15.11
CA PHE A 90 8.46 4.43 16.12
C PHE A 90 6.95 4.26 15.91
N CYS A 91 6.21 4.53 16.98
CA CYS A 91 4.76 4.64 16.97
C CYS A 91 4.31 5.92 17.67
N THR A 92 3.19 6.49 17.24
CA THR A 92 2.53 7.60 17.94
C THR A 92 1.22 7.12 18.55
N ARG A 93 0.99 7.38 19.84
CA ARG A 93 -0.28 7.07 20.52
C ARG A 93 -1.40 7.95 19.96
N LEU A 94 -2.39 7.34 19.32
CA LEU A 94 -3.56 8.05 18.79
C LEU A 94 -4.74 8.04 19.76
N GLN A 95 -4.95 6.93 20.46
CA GLN A 95 -6.14 6.72 21.28
C GLN A 95 -5.82 5.81 22.47
N VAL A 96 -5.69 6.39 23.66
CA VAL A 96 -5.31 5.68 24.89
C VAL A 96 -6.37 4.62 25.26
N LYS A 97 -7.64 5.02 25.36
CA LYS A 97 -8.72 4.12 25.81
C LYS A 97 -8.92 2.88 24.94
N LEU A 98 -8.57 2.96 23.66
CA LEU A 98 -8.70 1.86 22.71
C LEU A 98 -7.35 1.18 22.40
N GLY A 99 -6.28 1.63 23.04
CA GLY A 99 -4.94 1.11 22.84
C GLY A 99 -4.45 1.24 21.40
N ILE A 100 -4.71 2.40 20.74
CA ILE A 100 -4.37 2.59 19.32
C ILE A 100 -3.13 3.42 19.18
N TRP A 101 -2.19 2.90 18.39
CA TRP A 101 -1.00 3.57 17.89
C TRP A 101 -0.99 3.60 16.38
N GLU A 102 -0.34 4.57 15.77
CA GLU A 102 0.08 4.56 14.37
C GLU A 102 1.59 4.40 14.33
N CYS A 103 2.07 3.41 13.59
CA CYS A 103 3.46 2.99 13.58
C CYS A 103 4.07 3.04 12.19
N LEU A 104 5.38 3.27 12.16
CA LEU A 104 6.25 3.07 11.00
C LEU A 104 7.54 2.44 11.49
N TRP A 105 7.94 1.32 10.87
CA TRP A 105 9.24 0.71 11.13
C TRP A 105 9.83 -0.03 9.94
N THR A 106 11.11 -0.31 10.03
CA THR A 106 11.86 -1.05 9.04
C THR A 106 12.49 -2.29 9.69
N THR A 107 12.23 -3.45 9.11
CA THR A 107 12.86 -4.72 9.51
C THR A 107 14.01 -5.02 8.58
N PHE A 108 15.21 -5.16 9.15
CA PHE A 108 16.47 -5.43 8.48
C PHE A 108 16.74 -6.94 8.51
N LEU A 109 16.82 -7.56 7.34
CA LEU A 109 17.01 -8.99 7.17
C LEU A 109 18.17 -9.28 6.23
N LYS A 110 18.62 -10.53 6.19
CA LYS A 110 19.61 -10.93 5.19
C LYS A 110 19.09 -10.67 3.78
N GLY A 111 19.78 -9.83 3.06
CA GLY A 111 19.46 -9.49 1.67
C GLY A 111 18.69 -8.19 1.47
N GLY A 112 18.25 -7.50 2.52
CA GLY A 112 17.58 -6.22 2.40
C GLY A 112 16.66 -5.89 3.57
N GLN A 113 15.77 -4.94 3.34
CA GLN A 113 14.88 -4.36 4.33
C GLN A 113 13.43 -4.45 3.88
N ILE A 114 12.50 -4.51 4.83
CA ILE A 114 11.06 -4.38 4.60
C ILE A 114 10.54 -3.27 5.51
N THR A 115 9.86 -2.28 4.93
CA THR A 115 9.23 -1.18 5.68
C THR A 115 7.73 -1.39 5.74
N VAL A 116 7.15 -1.16 6.92
CA VAL A 116 5.71 -1.27 7.17
C VAL A 116 5.19 0.00 7.83
N GLN A 117 3.91 0.29 7.58
CA GLN A 117 3.18 1.38 8.23
C GLN A 117 1.75 0.95 8.52
N GLY A 118 1.22 1.41 9.64
CA GLY A 118 -0.18 1.20 10.00
C GLY A 118 -0.42 1.09 11.50
N PRO A 119 -1.63 0.67 11.89
CA PRO A 119 -2.03 0.63 13.28
C PRO A 119 -1.35 -0.50 14.04
N PHE A 120 -0.94 -0.21 15.28
CA PHE A 120 -0.66 -1.18 16.31
C PHE A 120 -1.71 -1.06 17.42
N TYR A 121 -2.16 -2.20 17.93
CA TYR A 121 -3.17 -2.29 18.98
C TYR A 121 -2.64 -3.02 20.20
N ASP A 122 -2.76 -2.41 21.40
CA ASP A 122 -2.29 -3.01 22.65
C ASP A 122 -2.98 -4.35 22.99
N THR A 123 -4.22 -4.55 22.52
CA THR A 123 -5.08 -5.65 23.01
C THR A 123 -5.50 -6.66 21.96
N ARG A 124 -5.06 -6.50 20.71
CA ARG A 124 -5.43 -7.38 19.60
C ARG A 124 -4.34 -7.41 18.52
N ASN A 125 -4.42 -8.38 17.63
CA ASN A 125 -3.53 -8.43 16.45
C ASN A 125 -3.72 -7.20 15.58
N SER A 126 -2.64 -6.82 14.89
CA SER A 126 -2.61 -5.70 13.96
C SER A 126 -2.32 -6.18 12.54
N VAL A 127 -2.76 -5.40 11.56
CA VAL A 127 -2.38 -5.60 10.17
C VAL A 127 -1.86 -4.27 9.65
N LEU A 128 -0.63 -4.27 9.16
CA LEU A 128 0.05 -3.10 8.63
C LEU A 128 0.30 -3.29 7.13
N SER A 129 0.33 -2.19 6.41
CA SER A 129 0.71 -2.19 5.00
C SER A 129 2.22 -2.34 4.85
N ILE A 130 2.68 -3.20 3.95
CA ILE A 130 4.06 -3.20 3.50
C ILE A 130 4.22 -2.07 2.49
N THR A 131 4.94 -1.01 2.88
CA THR A 131 5.07 0.21 2.09
C THR A 131 6.27 0.20 1.15
N GLY A 132 7.21 -0.71 1.37
CA GLY A 132 8.39 -0.85 0.52
C GLY A 132 9.43 -1.78 1.07
N GLY A 133 10.60 -1.77 0.43
CA GLY A 133 11.77 -2.51 0.85
C GLY A 133 12.97 -2.24 -0.03
N THR A 134 14.11 -2.83 0.31
CA THR A 134 15.38 -2.71 -0.41
C THR A 134 15.98 -4.08 -0.71
N GLY A 135 17.00 -4.12 -1.55
CA GLY A 135 17.71 -5.36 -1.89
C GLY A 135 16.79 -6.43 -2.46
N ALA A 136 16.77 -7.60 -1.86
CA ALA A 136 15.89 -8.72 -2.22
C ALA A 136 14.40 -8.39 -2.04
N TYR A 137 14.07 -7.33 -1.30
CA TYR A 137 12.72 -6.86 -0.98
C TYR A 137 12.35 -5.55 -1.69
N ARG A 138 13.13 -5.07 -2.66
CA ARG A 138 12.95 -3.75 -3.32
C ARG A 138 11.56 -3.50 -3.93
N HIS A 139 10.80 -4.55 -4.18
CA HIS A 139 9.43 -4.46 -4.72
C HIS A 139 8.37 -4.93 -3.72
N ALA A 140 8.75 -5.08 -2.44
CA ALA A 140 7.84 -5.57 -1.41
C ALA A 140 6.57 -4.72 -1.34
N ARG A 141 5.44 -5.40 -1.39
CA ARG A 141 4.07 -4.90 -1.22
C ARG A 141 3.28 -5.97 -0.49
N GLY A 142 2.11 -5.62 -0.01
CA GLY A 142 1.22 -6.53 0.67
C GLY A 142 0.93 -6.11 2.09
N GLU A 143 0.79 -7.06 2.99
CA GLU A 143 0.47 -6.81 4.39
C GLU A 143 1.41 -7.55 5.34
N MET A 144 1.62 -6.98 6.51
CA MET A 144 2.27 -7.65 7.64
C MET A 144 1.24 -7.85 8.74
N VAL A 145 1.08 -9.10 9.18
CA VAL A 145 0.27 -9.43 10.35
C VAL A 145 1.18 -9.45 11.57
N LEU A 146 0.85 -8.65 12.57
CA LEU A 146 1.52 -8.62 13.86
C LEU A 146 0.67 -9.33 14.89
N LYS A 147 1.25 -10.28 15.61
CA LYS A 147 0.59 -10.99 16.70
C LYS A 147 1.42 -10.93 17.97
N SER A 148 0.79 -10.52 19.06
CA SER A 148 1.43 -10.53 20.37
C SER A 148 1.70 -11.94 20.84
N ARG A 149 2.85 -12.13 21.45
CA ARG A 149 3.32 -13.37 22.09
C ARG A 149 3.87 -13.03 23.48
N ASN A 150 3.95 -14.03 24.32
CA ASN A 150 4.63 -13.96 25.63
C ASN A 150 4.23 -12.71 26.45
N GLY A 151 2.93 -12.34 26.40
CA GLY A 151 2.39 -11.17 27.12
C GLY A 151 2.93 -9.82 26.63
N GLY A 152 3.20 -9.68 25.31
CA GLY A 152 3.70 -8.45 24.70
C GLY A 152 5.22 -8.25 24.80
N LYS A 153 5.96 -9.28 25.18
CA LYS A 153 7.43 -9.27 25.19
C LYS A 153 8.03 -9.72 23.85
N GLU A 154 7.23 -10.38 23.03
CA GLU A 154 7.58 -10.87 21.71
C GLU A 154 6.42 -10.64 20.75
N TYR A 155 6.74 -10.52 19.46
CA TYR A 155 5.72 -10.38 18.41
C TYR A 155 6.08 -11.20 17.19
N ASP A 156 5.09 -11.93 16.64
CA ASP A 156 5.20 -12.49 15.30
C ASP A 156 5.05 -11.39 14.27
N PHE A 157 6.03 -11.21 13.39
CA PHE A 157 5.95 -10.41 12.19
C PHE A 157 5.79 -11.32 10.98
N ILE A 158 4.60 -11.39 10.40
CA ILE A 158 4.27 -12.27 9.27
C ILE A 158 4.03 -11.40 8.05
N PHE A 159 5.09 -11.18 7.24
CA PHE A 159 5.04 -10.42 6.01
C PHE A 159 4.49 -11.29 4.88
N LYS A 160 3.32 -10.96 4.35
CA LYS A 160 2.71 -11.58 3.18
C LYS A 160 3.00 -10.70 1.97
N LEU A 161 4.04 -11.05 1.23
CA LEU A 161 4.53 -10.29 0.08
C LEU A 161 3.72 -10.64 -1.17
N SER A 162 3.34 -9.63 -1.94
CA SER A 162 2.63 -9.75 -3.23
C SER A 162 3.47 -9.18 -4.37
#